data_751d37eca1f3e5a179674a279b3ee03a
#
_entry.id   751d37eca1f3e5a179674a279b3ee03a
#
_cell.length_a   1.000
_cell.length_b   1.000
_cell.length_c   1.000
_cell.angle_alpha   90.00
_cell.angle_beta   90.00
_cell.angle_gamma   90.00
#
_symmetry.space_group_name_H-M   'P 1'
#
loop_
_entity.id
_entity.type
_entity.pdbx_description
1 polymer ?
#
loop_
_entity_poly.entity_id
_entity_poly.type
_entity_poly.pdbx_seq_one_letter_code
_entity_poly.pdbx_strand_id
1 'polypeptide(L)'
;VRIPDSTINLNLYILLSLAATYYITVPVVTGYNVDFYSKGESPFGISYGDWVAKYWNWDLSIPLDLNTNNLLGLNENGCLVHRENSMVMLADTAAGGIWNQKCTISHNAGILIPIWTGECDNGFKGFETASLKQLSDCARSYDLGKVKGQVKVDNIPVATLDVLDYKTNIMNNVTEVYTKQFNATIPINSHFTAEQYGTFPAAAHGWFVFLKPLPPGNHTVYYQNSVEPTTLSGAGNVNSAQFTYYFKVE
;
A
#
# COMPACT_ATOMS: atom_id res chain seq x y z
N VAL A 1 68.13 48.42 1.41
CA VAL A 1 67.76 47.01 1.69
C VAL A 1 67.14 46.40 0.51
N ARG A 2 67.83 45.45 -0.19
CA ARG A 2 67.38 44.73 -1.35
C ARG A 2 66.56 43.52 -0.90
N ILE A 3 65.40 43.33 -1.49
CA ILE A 3 64.58 42.09 -1.37
C ILE A 3 64.87 41.26 -2.62
N PRO A 4 65.22 39.97 -2.51
CA PRO A 4 65.40 39.13 -3.69
C PRO A 4 64.05 38.57 -4.18
N ASP A 5 63.83 38.63 -5.49
CA ASP A 5 62.77 37.94 -6.20
C ASP A 5 62.98 36.41 -6.12
N SER A 6 62.00 35.71 -5.60
CA SER A 6 61.90 34.26 -5.76
C SER A 6 60.66 33.92 -6.54
N THR A 7 60.85 33.71 -7.86
CA THR A 7 59.85 33.11 -8.73
C THR A 7 59.66 31.63 -8.37
N ILE A 8 58.56 31.29 -7.72
CA ILE A 8 58.14 29.91 -7.54
C ILE A 8 57.34 29.49 -8.73
N ASN A 9 57.93 28.62 -9.58
CA ASN A 9 57.20 27.91 -10.63
C ASN A 9 56.28 26.85 -10.00
N LEU A 10 55.00 27.10 -9.94
CA LEU A 10 54.00 26.15 -9.51
C LEU A 10 53.51 25.36 -10.68
N ASN A 11 54.11 24.20 -10.95
CA ASN A 11 53.60 23.21 -11.92
C ASN A 11 52.30 22.62 -11.34
N LEU A 12 51.19 23.15 -11.82
CA LEU A 12 49.84 22.64 -11.48
C LEU A 12 49.59 21.38 -12.30
N TYR A 13 49.82 20.21 -11.75
CA TYR A 13 49.34 18.94 -12.29
C TYR A 13 47.81 18.85 -12.11
N ILE A 14 47.08 19.15 -13.18
CA ILE A 14 45.62 18.87 -13.22
C ILE A 14 45.51 17.37 -13.47
N LEU A 15 45.29 16.62 -12.37
CA LEU A 15 44.81 15.25 -12.44
C LEU A 15 43.31 15.29 -12.80
N LEU A 16 43.00 15.14 -14.07
CA LEU A 16 41.67 14.83 -14.57
C LEU A 16 41.32 13.40 -14.14
N SER A 17 40.68 13.28 -12.97
CA SER A 17 39.99 12.06 -12.58
C SER A 17 38.72 11.91 -13.43
N LEU A 18 38.79 11.10 -14.47
CA LEU A 18 37.64 10.60 -15.20
C LEU A 18 36.84 9.69 -14.26
N ALA A 19 35.96 10.28 -13.48
CA ALA A 19 34.90 9.54 -12.79
C ALA A 19 33.92 9.06 -13.87
N ALA A 20 34.12 7.84 -14.35
CA ALA A 20 33.15 7.17 -15.19
C ALA A 20 31.92 6.87 -14.31
N THR A 21 30.95 7.78 -14.31
CA THR A 21 29.62 7.51 -13.78
C THR A 21 28.98 6.46 -14.65
N TYR A 22 29.03 5.22 -14.18
CA TYR A 22 28.21 4.15 -14.75
C TYR A 22 26.75 4.49 -14.44
N TYR A 23 26.08 5.14 -15.37
CA TYR A 23 24.64 5.17 -15.39
C TYR A 23 24.16 3.76 -15.71
N ILE A 24 23.76 3.02 -14.70
CA ILE A 24 22.97 1.80 -14.89
C ILE A 24 21.62 2.29 -15.43
N THR A 25 21.52 2.37 -16.74
CA THR A 25 20.21 2.55 -17.39
C THR A 25 19.45 1.25 -17.18
N VAL A 26 18.63 1.23 -16.15
CA VAL A 26 17.60 0.20 -16.00
C VAL A 26 16.72 0.35 -17.25
N PRO A 27 16.59 -0.68 -18.10
CA PRO A 27 15.72 -0.57 -19.25
C PRO A 27 14.31 -0.29 -18.76
N VAL A 28 13.82 0.91 -19.02
CA VAL A 28 12.40 1.21 -18.87
C VAL A 28 11.71 0.33 -19.90
N VAL A 29 10.90 -0.60 -19.45
CA VAL A 29 10.05 -1.42 -20.33
C VAL A 29 9.04 -0.46 -20.95
N THR A 30 9.43 0.15 -22.07
CA THR A 30 8.53 1.05 -22.81
C THR A 30 7.61 0.20 -23.67
N GLY A 31 6.32 0.28 -23.42
CA GLY A 31 5.33 -0.18 -24.39
C GLY A 31 4.41 -1.31 -23.98
N TYR A 32 4.29 -1.67 -22.70
CA TYR A 32 3.19 -2.52 -22.26
C TYR A 32 2.04 -1.68 -21.65
N ASN A 33 0.82 -2.14 -21.85
CA ASN A 33 -0.33 -1.54 -21.18
C ASN A 33 -0.49 -2.17 -19.80
N VAL A 34 -0.70 -1.36 -18.80
CA VAL A 34 -1.08 -1.83 -17.47
C VAL A 34 -2.55 -2.22 -17.51
N ASP A 35 -2.85 -3.49 -17.31
CA ASP A 35 -4.20 -4.02 -17.35
C ASP A 35 -4.78 -4.22 -15.95
N PHE A 36 -6.10 -4.10 -15.86
CA PHE A 36 -6.87 -4.20 -14.62
C PHE A 36 -7.95 -5.25 -14.76
N TYR A 37 -8.32 -5.85 -13.62
CA TYR A 37 -9.56 -6.60 -13.56
C TYR A 37 -10.73 -5.62 -13.54
N SER A 38 -11.68 -5.81 -14.46
CA SER A 38 -12.85 -4.94 -14.61
C SER A 38 -13.88 -5.20 -13.50
N LYS A 39 -14.70 -4.20 -13.21
CA LYS A 39 -15.83 -4.35 -12.29
C LYS A 39 -16.73 -5.50 -12.74
N GLY A 40 -16.93 -6.48 -11.85
CA GLY A 40 -17.72 -7.69 -12.13
C GLY A 40 -16.90 -8.90 -12.58
N GLU A 41 -15.60 -8.76 -12.86
CA GLU A 41 -14.71 -9.91 -12.99
C GLU A 41 -14.51 -10.60 -11.64
N SER A 42 -14.07 -11.84 -11.68
CA SER A 42 -13.64 -12.60 -10.50
C SER A 42 -12.19 -13.01 -10.68
N PRO A 43 -11.23 -12.19 -10.22
CA PRO A 43 -9.82 -12.51 -10.38
C PRO A 43 -9.51 -13.91 -9.83
N PHE A 44 -8.97 -14.77 -10.67
CA PHE A 44 -8.68 -16.18 -10.34
C PHE A 44 -9.89 -16.95 -9.79
N GLY A 45 -11.11 -16.62 -10.23
CA GLY A 45 -12.35 -17.28 -9.81
C GLY A 45 -12.88 -16.86 -8.44
N ILE A 46 -12.27 -15.87 -7.78
CA ILE A 46 -12.67 -15.37 -6.46
C ILE A 46 -13.27 -13.98 -6.59
N SER A 47 -14.38 -13.73 -5.89
CA SER A 47 -15.04 -12.42 -5.92
C SER A 47 -14.18 -11.33 -5.26
N TYR A 48 -14.38 -10.07 -5.63
CA TYR A 48 -13.69 -8.95 -4.97
C TYR A 48 -13.92 -8.91 -3.46
N GLY A 49 -15.16 -9.16 -3.02
CA GLY A 49 -15.48 -9.20 -1.60
C GLY A 49 -14.73 -10.31 -0.84
N ASP A 50 -14.58 -11.49 -1.46
CA ASP A 50 -13.83 -12.58 -0.87
C ASP A 50 -12.31 -12.29 -0.87
N TRP A 51 -11.78 -11.60 -1.90
CA TRP A 51 -10.40 -11.14 -1.89
C TRP A 51 -10.14 -10.14 -0.77
N VAL A 52 -11.06 -9.21 -0.53
CA VAL A 52 -10.94 -8.21 0.55
C VAL A 52 -11.07 -8.87 1.92
N ALA A 53 -11.94 -9.87 2.08
CA ALA A 53 -12.00 -10.67 3.32
C ALA A 53 -10.68 -11.41 3.61
N LYS A 54 -10.03 -11.98 2.57
CA LYS A 54 -8.71 -12.61 2.68
C LYS A 54 -7.62 -11.59 3.00
N TYR A 55 -7.66 -10.41 2.37
CA TYR A 55 -6.76 -9.30 2.67
C TYR A 55 -6.83 -8.93 4.15
N TRP A 56 -8.03 -8.72 4.69
CA TRP A 56 -8.20 -8.34 6.10
C TRP A 56 -7.78 -9.45 7.07
N ASN A 57 -8.06 -10.72 6.75
CA ASN A 57 -7.56 -11.82 7.58
C ASN A 57 -6.03 -11.89 7.62
N TRP A 58 -5.36 -11.57 6.51
CA TRP A 58 -3.90 -11.46 6.51
C TRP A 58 -3.44 -10.21 7.26
N ASP A 59 -3.99 -9.05 6.97
CA ASP A 59 -3.57 -7.77 7.55
C ASP A 59 -3.69 -7.79 9.07
N LEU A 60 -4.82 -8.25 9.60
CA LEU A 60 -5.04 -8.46 11.03
C LEU A 60 -4.04 -9.47 11.65
N SER A 61 -3.49 -10.38 10.86
CA SER A 61 -2.52 -11.37 11.33
C SER A 61 -1.09 -10.87 11.40
N ILE A 62 -0.77 -9.71 10.81
CA ILE A 62 0.58 -9.16 10.81
C ILE A 62 0.93 -8.71 12.23
N PRO A 63 2.04 -9.20 12.81
CA PRO A 63 2.44 -8.78 14.14
C PRO A 63 2.96 -7.34 14.15
N LEU A 64 2.80 -6.67 15.29
CA LEU A 64 3.47 -5.41 15.56
C LEU A 64 4.97 -5.65 15.79
N ASP A 65 5.82 -4.93 15.12
CA ASP A 65 7.24 -4.83 15.46
C ASP A 65 7.41 -3.84 16.62
N LEU A 66 7.67 -4.37 17.79
CA LEU A 66 7.81 -3.59 19.03
C LEU A 66 9.03 -2.63 19.01
N ASN A 67 9.99 -2.83 18.11
CA ASN A 67 11.16 -1.94 18.00
C ASN A 67 10.84 -0.70 17.17
N THR A 68 10.03 -0.85 16.15
CA THR A 68 9.69 0.23 15.21
C THR A 68 8.28 0.77 15.39
N ASN A 69 7.47 0.09 16.21
CA ASN A 69 6.02 0.36 16.37
C ASN A 69 5.27 0.35 15.02
N ASN A 70 5.63 -0.59 14.16
CA ASN A 70 5.10 -0.74 12.81
C ASN A 70 4.80 -2.20 12.50
N LEU A 71 4.27 -2.49 11.30
CA LEU A 71 4.05 -3.86 10.86
C LEU A 71 5.37 -4.62 10.80
N LEU A 72 5.41 -5.82 11.36
CA LEU A 72 6.60 -6.66 11.28
C LEU A 72 6.92 -7.00 9.82
N GLY A 73 8.14 -6.73 9.39
CA GLY A 73 8.58 -6.90 8.00
C GLY A 73 8.43 -5.65 7.13
N LEU A 74 7.78 -4.58 7.64
CA LEU A 74 7.72 -3.29 6.97
C LEU A 74 9.00 -2.49 7.27
N ASN A 75 10.07 -2.76 6.55
CA ASN A 75 11.36 -2.10 6.67
C ASN A 75 11.94 -1.76 5.29
N GLU A 76 12.97 -0.92 5.23
CA GLU A 76 13.52 -0.37 3.98
C GLU A 76 13.97 -1.41 2.93
N ASN A 77 14.25 -2.63 3.33
CA ASN A 77 14.65 -3.71 2.42
C ASN A 77 13.75 -4.93 2.53
N GLY A 78 12.59 -4.75 3.18
CA GLY A 78 11.61 -5.81 3.36
C GLY A 78 10.79 -6.10 2.11
N CYS A 79 10.00 -7.15 2.20
CA CYS A 79 8.97 -7.49 1.25
C CYS A 79 7.72 -7.92 2.02
N LEU A 80 6.98 -6.97 2.52
CA LEU A 80 5.73 -7.25 3.21
C LEU A 80 4.58 -7.34 2.20
N VAL A 81 4.29 -8.55 1.79
CA VAL A 81 3.17 -8.91 0.92
C VAL A 81 2.59 -10.25 1.34
N HIS A 82 1.31 -10.46 1.10
CA HIS A 82 0.71 -11.76 1.18
C HIS A 82 0.56 -12.38 -0.21
N ARG A 83 0.81 -13.69 -0.30
CA ARG A 83 0.62 -14.43 -1.55
C ARG A 83 -0.40 -15.52 -1.33
N GLU A 84 -1.50 -15.41 -2.00
CA GLU A 84 -2.54 -16.43 -1.94
C GLU A 84 -3.06 -16.74 -3.34
N ASN A 85 -3.08 -18.01 -3.70
CA ASN A 85 -3.35 -18.47 -5.06
C ASN A 85 -2.45 -17.72 -6.07
N SER A 86 -2.99 -16.99 -6.99
CA SER A 86 -2.23 -16.18 -7.94
C SER A 86 -2.37 -14.68 -7.67
N MET A 87 -2.70 -14.27 -6.43
CA MET A 87 -2.80 -12.88 -6.02
C MET A 87 -1.70 -12.51 -5.04
N VAL A 88 -1.05 -11.38 -5.26
CA VAL A 88 -0.16 -10.71 -4.31
C VAL A 88 -0.90 -9.53 -3.71
N MET A 89 -1.07 -9.51 -2.40
CA MET A 89 -1.72 -8.42 -1.66
C MET A 89 -0.65 -7.54 -1.03
N LEU A 90 -0.74 -6.24 -1.25
CA LEU A 90 0.20 -5.28 -0.71
C LEU A 90 -0.25 -4.82 0.68
N ALA A 91 0.69 -4.54 1.57
CA ALA A 91 0.39 -4.05 2.90
C ALA A 91 -0.08 -2.59 2.87
N ASP A 92 -0.89 -2.21 3.86
CA ASP A 92 -1.18 -0.83 4.22
C ASP A 92 -0.81 -0.60 5.69
N THR A 93 -0.79 0.63 6.15
CA THR A 93 -0.58 0.96 7.56
C THR A 93 -1.33 2.21 7.97
N ALA A 94 -2.06 2.11 9.06
CA ALA A 94 -2.72 3.24 9.70
C ALA A 94 -1.72 4.21 10.38
N ALA A 95 -0.48 3.79 10.60
CA ALA A 95 0.55 4.62 11.23
C ALA A 95 1.09 5.73 10.31
N GLY A 96 0.77 5.67 9.01
CA GLY A 96 1.33 6.57 8.02
C GLY A 96 2.82 6.30 7.72
N GLY A 97 3.46 7.21 6.98
CA GLY A 97 4.89 7.10 6.67
C GLY A 97 5.22 6.84 5.20
N ILE A 98 6.51 6.66 4.93
CA ILE A 98 7.05 6.38 3.58
C ILE A 98 7.79 5.05 3.64
N TRP A 99 7.36 4.10 2.82
CA TRP A 99 7.85 2.74 2.84
C TRP A 99 8.33 2.29 1.47
N ASN A 100 9.52 1.69 1.44
CA ASN A 100 10.10 1.10 0.24
C ASN A 100 10.26 -0.41 0.44
N GLN A 101 9.72 -1.20 -0.47
CA GLN A 101 9.73 -2.66 -0.39
C GLN A 101 10.37 -3.24 -1.66
N LYS A 102 11.10 -4.34 -1.53
CA LYS A 102 11.74 -5.03 -2.65
C LYS A 102 11.27 -6.47 -2.67
N CYS A 103 10.57 -6.86 -3.71
CA CYS A 103 9.93 -8.18 -3.79
C CYS A 103 10.20 -8.86 -5.13
N THR A 104 10.32 -10.17 -5.11
CA THR A 104 10.22 -11.00 -6.32
C THR A 104 8.84 -11.64 -6.36
N ILE A 105 8.13 -11.51 -7.48
CA ILE A 105 6.80 -12.09 -7.69
C ILE A 105 6.73 -12.85 -9.00
N SER A 106 5.77 -13.79 -9.10
CA SER A 106 5.54 -14.53 -10.35
C SER A 106 4.90 -13.64 -11.41
N HIS A 107 5.29 -13.84 -12.67
CA HIS A 107 4.66 -13.19 -13.83
C HIS A 107 3.19 -13.58 -14.04
N ASN A 108 2.68 -14.58 -13.34
CA ASN A 108 1.27 -14.96 -13.36
C ASN A 108 0.47 -14.38 -12.19
N ALA A 109 1.11 -13.59 -11.32
CA ALA A 109 0.45 -13.05 -10.15
C ALA A 109 -0.24 -11.72 -10.45
N GLY A 110 -1.53 -11.63 -10.16
CA GLY A 110 -2.23 -10.34 -10.03
C GLY A 110 -1.81 -9.62 -8.75
N ILE A 111 -2.05 -8.32 -8.67
CA ILE A 111 -1.68 -7.51 -7.51
C ILE A 111 -2.93 -6.81 -6.97
N LEU A 112 -3.21 -7.01 -5.69
CA LEU A 112 -4.25 -6.29 -4.95
C LEU A 112 -3.59 -5.16 -4.16
N ILE A 113 -4.03 -3.92 -4.44
CA ILE A 113 -3.52 -2.71 -3.80
C ILE A 113 -4.65 -2.09 -2.99
N PRO A 114 -4.55 -2.04 -1.65
CA PRO A 114 -5.48 -1.29 -0.83
C PRO A 114 -5.17 0.20 -0.96
N ILE A 115 -6.13 1.01 -1.41
CA ILE A 115 -5.96 2.47 -1.40
C ILE A 115 -6.44 3.04 -0.08
N TRP A 116 -7.64 2.64 0.33
CA TRP A 116 -8.24 3.01 1.60
C TRP A 116 -9.26 1.96 1.97
N THR A 117 -9.21 1.46 3.20
CA THR A 117 -10.11 0.39 3.62
C THR A 117 -10.34 0.41 5.12
N GLY A 118 -11.49 -0.06 5.54
CA GLY A 118 -11.89 -0.22 6.93
C GLY A 118 -12.51 -1.58 7.16
N GLU A 119 -12.36 -2.08 8.38
CA GLU A 119 -12.95 -3.31 8.85
C GLU A 119 -13.58 -3.06 10.22
N CYS A 120 -14.68 -3.75 10.49
CA CYS A 120 -15.29 -3.82 11.82
C CYS A 120 -15.76 -5.23 12.10
N ASP A 121 -15.57 -5.66 13.34
CA ASP A 121 -15.92 -7.00 13.80
C ASP A 121 -16.67 -6.98 15.17
N ASN A 122 -17.20 -8.13 15.57
CA ASN A 122 -17.90 -8.27 16.83
C ASN A 122 -16.97 -8.32 18.07
N GLY A 123 -15.66 -8.23 17.91
CA GLY A 123 -14.69 -8.05 18.99
C GLY A 123 -14.54 -6.60 19.44
N PHE A 124 -15.04 -5.62 18.66
CA PHE A 124 -15.06 -4.22 19.06
C PHE A 124 -16.12 -3.97 20.13
N LYS A 125 -15.78 -3.16 21.13
CA LYS A 125 -16.70 -2.74 22.17
C LYS A 125 -17.92 -2.00 21.60
N GLY A 126 -19.09 -2.49 21.97
CA GLY A 126 -20.38 -1.98 21.48
C GLY A 126 -20.83 -2.61 20.17
N PHE A 127 -20.06 -3.55 19.61
CA PHE A 127 -20.39 -4.30 18.40
C PHE A 127 -20.52 -5.81 18.65
N GLU A 128 -20.48 -6.27 19.89
CA GLU A 128 -20.45 -7.70 20.28
C GLU A 128 -21.59 -8.53 19.69
N THR A 129 -22.71 -7.86 19.40
CA THR A 129 -23.90 -8.49 18.78
C THR A 129 -24.35 -7.75 17.51
N ALA A 130 -23.44 -6.99 16.88
CA ALA A 130 -23.78 -6.20 15.71
C ALA A 130 -24.15 -7.10 14.54
N SER A 131 -25.19 -6.70 13.80
CA SER A 131 -25.56 -7.31 12.55
C SER A 131 -24.57 -6.99 11.43
N LEU A 132 -24.57 -7.77 10.36
CA LEU A 132 -23.78 -7.48 9.16
C LEU A 132 -23.93 -6.03 8.68
N LYS A 133 -25.17 -5.51 8.70
CA LYS A 133 -25.40 -4.12 8.31
C LYS A 133 -24.67 -3.13 9.21
N GLN A 134 -24.71 -3.33 10.53
CA GLN A 134 -24.03 -2.45 11.49
C GLN A 134 -22.51 -2.55 11.32
N LEU A 135 -21.95 -3.74 11.11
CA LEU A 135 -20.53 -3.93 10.82
C LEU A 135 -20.13 -3.26 9.51
N SER A 136 -20.93 -3.40 8.46
CA SER A 136 -20.66 -2.74 7.17
C SER A 136 -20.76 -1.22 7.26
N ASP A 137 -21.73 -0.68 8.01
CA ASP A 137 -21.86 0.76 8.25
C ASP A 137 -20.65 1.29 9.06
N CYS A 138 -20.19 0.52 10.03
CA CYS A 138 -18.98 0.80 10.81
C CYS A 138 -17.73 0.82 9.90
N ALA A 139 -17.50 -0.22 9.11
CA ALA A 139 -16.38 -0.29 8.20
C ALA A 139 -16.38 0.87 7.20
N ARG A 140 -17.54 1.26 6.69
CA ARG A 140 -17.72 2.42 5.82
C ARG A 140 -17.46 3.74 6.51
N SER A 141 -17.67 3.82 7.84
CA SER A 141 -17.47 5.07 8.58
C SER A 141 -16.03 5.60 8.53
N TYR A 142 -15.06 4.78 8.18
CA TYR A 142 -13.68 5.21 7.92
C TYR A 142 -13.54 6.11 6.68
N ASP A 143 -14.56 6.18 5.80
CA ASP A 143 -14.62 7.12 4.67
C ASP A 143 -15.16 8.51 5.06
N LEU A 144 -15.49 8.73 6.35
CA LEU A 144 -15.86 10.05 6.84
C LEU A 144 -14.66 10.99 6.75
N GLY A 145 -14.86 12.12 6.05
CA GLY A 145 -13.81 13.08 5.80
C GLY A 145 -13.39 13.08 4.34
N LYS A 146 -12.17 13.51 4.11
CA LYS A 146 -11.61 13.58 2.77
C LYS A 146 -10.53 12.51 2.61
N VAL A 147 -10.84 11.50 1.82
CA VAL A 147 -9.91 10.44 1.47
C VAL A 147 -9.38 10.67 0.08
N LYS A 148 -8.07 10.64 -0.07
CA LYS A 148 -7.39 10.72 -1.36
C LYS A 148 -6.44 9.56 -1.53
N GLY A 149 -6.28 9.10 -2.77
CA GLY A 149 -5.32 8.08 -3.11
C GLY A 149 -4.84 8.16 -4.55
N GLN A 150 -3.67 7.62 -4.80
CA GLN A 150 -3.08 7.51 -6.12
C GLN A 150 -2.29 6.23 -6.24
N VAL A 151 -2.38 5.58 -7.41
CA VAL A 151 -1.52 4.46 -7.79
C VAL A 151 -0.77 4.79 -9.06
N LYS A 152 0.52 4.45 -9.10
CA LYS A 152 1.36 4.51 -10.29
C LYS A 152 2.03 3.16 -10.52
N VAL A 153 2.15 2.78 -11.77
CA VAL A 153 2.96 1.63 -12.20
C VAL A 153 4.03 2.17 -13.16
N ASP A 154 5.30 1.89 -12.87
CA ASP A 154 6.45 2.40 -13.63
C ASP A 154 6.40 3.92 -13.85
N ASN A 155 6.05 4.66 -12.79
CA ASN A 155 5.84 6.11 -12.77
C ASN A 155 4.63 6.62 -13.59
N ILE A 156 3.86 5.74 -14.21
CA ILE A 156 2.65 6.12 -14.97
C ILE A 156 1.47 6.11 -13.98
N PRO A 157 0.76 7.23 -13.79
CA PRO A 157 -0.46 7.27 -13.00
C PRO A 157 -1.52 6.35 -13.62
N VAL A 158 -2.05 5.41 -12.85
CA VAL A 158 -2.99 4.41 -13.34
C VAL A 158 -4.33 4.42 -12.60
N ALA A 159 -4.36 4.93 -11.37
CA ALA A 159 -5.58 5.06 -10.60
C ALA A 159 -5.51 6.24 -9.64
N THR A 160 -6.65 6.89 -9.41
CA THR A 160 -6.80 7.98 -8.43
C THR A 160 -8.10 7.81 -7.66
N LEU A 161 -8.10 8.15 -6.39
CA LEU A 161 -9.24 8.17 -5.49
C LEU A 161 -9.41 9.58 -4.90
N ASP A 162 -10.63 10.08 -4.91
CA ASP A 162 -11.02 11.31 -4.20
C ASP A 162 -12.43 11.10 -3.64
N VAL A 163 -12.54 10.95 -2.34
CA VAL A 163 -13.80 10.78 -1.62
C VAL A 163 -13.95 11.90 -0.62
N LEU A 164 -15.10 12.51 -0.57
CA LEU A 164 -15.47 13.51 0.41
C LEU A 164 -16.82 13.16 1.01
N ASP A 165 -16.87 12.84 2.30
CA ASP A 165 -18.09 12.50 3.05
C ASP A 165 -18.97 11.50 2.28
N TYR A 166 -18.40 10.34 1.94
CA TYR A 166 -19.02 9.25 1.15
C TYR A 166 -19.33 9.60 -0.30
N LYS A 167 -19.02 10.80 -0.77
CA LYS A 167 -19.19 11.17 -2.18
C LYS A 167 -17.90 10.95 -2.94
N THR A 168 -17.95 10.09 -3.88
CA THR A 168 -16.80 9.70 -4.67
C THR A 168 -16.75 10.50 -5.97
N ASN A 169 -15.68 11.21 -6.16
CA ASN A 169 -15.33 11.78 -7.46
C ASN A 169 -14.18 10.94 -8.02
N ILE A 170 -14.44 10.08 -8.86
CA ILE A 170 -13.55 9.32 -9.45
C ILE A 170 -13.28 8.68 -10.27
N MET A 171 -12.80 7.78 -10.74
CA MET A 171 -11.56 7.24 -10.71
C MET A 171 -11.37 6.20 -11.68
N ASN A 172 -10.38 6.26 -12.48
CA ASN A 172 -9.98 5.18 -13.34
C ASN A 172 -9.45 4.02 -12.47
N ASN A 173 -9.93 2.80 -12.77
CA ASN A 173 -9.35 1.54 -12.26
C ASN A 173 -9.41 1.31 -10.74
N VAL A 174 -10.21 2.08 -10.01
CA VAL A 174 -10.49 1.83 -8.60
C VAL A 174 -11.82 1.13 -8.44
N THR A 175 -11.86 0.11 -7.61
CA THR A 175 -13.07 -0.65 -7.30
C THR A 175 -13.46 -0.45 -5.85
N GLU A 176 -14.67 0.04 -5.61
CA GLU A 176 -15.30 0.03 -4.30
C GLU A 176 -15.79 -1.39 -4.00
N VAL A 177 -15.43 -1.90 -2.84
CA VAL A 177 -15.75 -3.26 -2.43
C VAL A 177 -16.39 -3.27 -1.05
N TYR A 178 -17.52 -3.98 -0.96
CA TYR A 178 -18.15 -4.38 0.29
C TYR A 178 -18.00 -5.89 0.42
N THR A 179 -17.56 -6.36 1.59
CA THR A 179 -17.55 -7.80 1.84
C THR A 179 -18.96 -8.29 2.23
N LYS A 180 -19.20 -9.56 2.01
CA LYS A 180 -20.17 -10.29 2.84
C LYS A 180 -19.61 -10.42 4.25
N GLN A 181 -20.41 -10.92 5.19
CA GLN A 181 -19.88 -11.31 6.48
C GLN A 181 -18.82 -12.39 6.30
N PHE A 182 -17.69 -12.20 6.97
CA PHE A 182 -16.61 -13.18 7.05
C PHE A 182 -16.18 -13.34 8.51
N ASN A 183 -15.31 -14.29 8.78
CA ASN A 183 -14.71 -14.44 10.11
C ASN A 183 -13.32 -13.80 10.07
N ALA A 184 -13.16 -12.71 10.81
CA ALA A 184 -11.86 -12.09 11.04
C ALA A 184 -11.17 -12.78 12.22
N THR A 185 -9.88 -13.10 12.07
CA THR A 185 -9.09 -13.66 13.16
C THR A 185 -8.00 -12.69 13.58
N ILE A 186 -8.10 -12.21 14.82
CA ILE A 186 -7.19 -11.24 15.41
C ILE A 186 -6.30 -11.95 16.43
N PRO A 187 -5.04 -12.26 16.12
CA PRO A 187 -4.12 -12.87 17.06
C PRO A 187 -3.63 -11.88 18.11
N ILE A 188 -3.21 -12.38 19.26
CA ILE A 188 -2.79 -11.57 20.41
C ILE A 188 -1.56 -10.68 20.14
N ASN A 189 -0.83 -10.92 19.09
CA ASN A 189 0.30 -10.13 18.65
C ASN A 189 0.00 -9.30 17.39
N SER A 190 -1.26 -9.18 17.01
CA SER A 190 -1.69 -8.32 15.91
C SER A 190 -1.17 -6.89 16.11
N HIS A 191 -0.86 -6.22 15.02
CA HIS A 191 -0.53 -4.79 15.05
C HIS A 191 -1.77 -3.92 15.38
N PHE A 192 -2.95 -4.45 15.22
CA PHE A 192 -4.17 -3.81 15.70
C PHE A 192 -4.32 -4.03 17.21
N THR A 193 -4.48 -2.93 17.92
CA THR A 193 -4.82 -2.97 19.34
C THR A 193 -6.29 -3.33 19.47
N ALA A 194 -6.58 -4.61 19.46
CA ALA A 194 -7.95 -5.09 19.63
C ALA A 194 -8.33 -5.12 21.11
N GLU A 195 -9.58 -4.77 21.43
CA GLU A 195 -10.12 -4.94 22.77
C GLU A 195 -10.30 -6.43 23.11
N GLN A 196 -10.50 -7.25 22.09
CA GLN A 196 -10.61 -8.71 22.20
C GLN A 196 -9.80 -9.37 21.09
N TYR A 197 -9.11 -10.44 21.42
CA TYR A 197 -8.40 -11.30 20.47
C TYR A 197 -9.20 -12.58 20.25
N GLY A 198 -9.19 -13.08 19.03
CA GLY A 198 -9.94 -14.29 18.67
C GLY A 198 -10.49 -14.22 17.26
N THR A 199 -11.55 -14.98 17.01
CA THR A 199 -12.23 -15.01 15.71
C THR A 199 -13.63 -14.47 15.85
N PHE A 200 -13.97 -13.45 15.10
CA PHE A 200 -15.22 -12.71 15.17
C PHE A 200 -15.90 -12.56 13.81
N PRO A 201 -17.23 -12.57 13.76
CA PRO A 201 -17.95 -12.09 12.58
C PRO A 201 -17.54 -10.65 12.26
N ALA A 202 -17.22 -10.41 10.98
CA ALA A 202 -16.68 -9.14 10.52
C ALA A 202 -17.29 -8.72 9.19
N ALA A 203 -17.18 -7.44 8.86
CA ALA A 203 -17.40 -6.89 7.53
C ALA A 203 -16.34 -5.84 7.23
N ALA A 204 -15.99 -5.72 5.95
CA ALA A 204 -15.05 -4.71 5.49
C ALA A 204 -15.61 -3.94 4.29
N HIS A 205 -15.13 -2.72 4.15
CA HIS A 205 -15.40 -1.83 3.04
C HIS A 205 -14.08 -1.17 2.60
N GLY A 206 -13.97 -0.83 1.35
CA GLY A 206 -12.81 -0.04 0.91
C GLY A 206 -12.70 0.11 -0.60
N TRP A 207 -11.61 0.74 -0.97
CA TRP A 207 -11.25 1.16 -2.31
C TRP A 207 -9.95 0.48 -2.70
N PHE A 208 -10.01 -0.32 -3.74
CA PHE A 208 -8.91 -1.20 -4.15
C PHE A 208 -8.61 -1.06 -5.63
N VAL A 209 -7.35 -1.34 -5.98
CA VAL A 209 -6.94 -1.59 -7.36
C VAL A 209 -6.55 -3.05 -7.50
N PHE A 210 -7.11 -3.71 -8.51
CA PHE A 210 -6.79 -5.09 -8.87
C PHE A 210 -6.05 -5.10 -10.21
N LEU A 211 -4.72 -5.13 -10.14
CA LEU A 211 -3.87 -5.23 -11.34
C LEU A 211 -3.84 -6.66 -11.87
N LYS A 212 -3.93 -6.80 -13.19
CA LYS A 212 -3.59 -8.04 -13.87
C LYS A 212 -2.08 -8.29 -13.77
N PRO A 213 -1.61 -9.52 -14.04
CA PRO A 213 -0.20 -9.85 -13.98
C PRO A 213 0.66 -8.91 -14.81
N LEU A 214 1.77 -8.46 -14.22
CA LEU A 214 2.78 -7.67 -14.92
C LEU A 214 3.69 -8.57 -15.76
N PRO A 215 4.21 -8.10 -16.90
CA PRO A 215 5.16 -8.87 -17.69
C PRO A 215 6.47 -9.14 -16.91
N PRO A 216 7.26 -10.16 -17.29
CA PRO A 216 8.57 -10.36 -16.69
C PRO A 216 9.47 -9.13 -16.82
N GLY A 217 10.16 -8.77 -15.74
CA GLY A 217 11.03 -7.60 -15.69
C GLY A 217 11.06 -6.93 -14.32
N ASN A 218 11.65 -5.74 -14.28
CA ASN A 218 11.65 -4.89 -13.09
C ASN A 218 10.54 -3.85 -13.21
N HIS A 219 9.68 -3.81 -12.21
CA HIS A 219 8.55 -2.89 -12.15
C HIS A 219 8.53 -2.14 -10.85
N THR A 220 7.94 -0.95 -10.87
CA THR A 220 7.68 -0.15 -9.68
C THR A 220 6.18 0.03 -9.53
N VAL A 221 5.64 -0.38 -8.39
CA VAL A 221 4.26 -0.07 -8.00
C VAL A 221 4.32 0.90 -6.83
N TYR A 222 3.85 2.12 -7.08
CA TYR A 222 3.73 3.15 -6.07
C TYR A 222 2.25 3.37 -5.75
N TYR A 223 1.91 3.45 -4.47
CA TYR A 223 0.63 3.98 -4.06
C TYR A 223 0.76 4.84 -2.81
N GLN A 224 -0.15 5.77 -2.69
CA GLN A 224 -0.30 6.61 -1.53
C GLN A 224 -1.77 6.77 -1.18
N ASN A 225 -2.01 6.99 0.10
CA ASN A 225 -3.30 7.41 0.62
C ASN A 225 -3.13 8.58 1.59
N SER A 226 -4.19 9.31 1.81
CA SER A 226 -4.30 10.29 2.88
C SER A 226 -5.74 10.46 3.30
N VAL A 227 -5.96 10.68 4.59
CA VAL A 227 -7.25 11.03 5.14
C VAL A 227 -7.15 12.34 5.91
N GLU A 228 -8.02 13.28 5.57
CA GLU A 228 -8.26 14.49 6.33
C GLU A 228 -9.56 14.27 7.12
N PRO A 229 -9.51 14.02 8.43
CA PRO A 229 -10.71 13.76 9.22
C PRO A 229 -11.60 15.00 9.26
N THR A 230 -12.90 14.78 9.30
CA THR A 230 -13.84 15.86 9.61
C THR A 230 -13.85 16.13 11.11
N THR A 231 -14.38 17.30 11.49
CA THR A 231 -14.61 17.65 12.89
C THR A 231 -15.51 16.65 13.63
N LEU A 232 -16.23 15.80 12.91
CA LEU A 232 -17.11 14.77 13.46
C LEU A 232 -16.38 13.47 13.80
N SER A 233 -15.24 13.21 13.18
CA SER A 233 -14.51 11.93 13.35
C SER A 233 -13.54 11.93 14.53
N GLY A 234 -13.32 13.07 15.20
CA GLY A 234 -12.45 13.17 16.38
C GLY A 234 -10.95 12.88 16.15
N ALA A 235 -10.56 12.51 14.96
CA ALA A 235 -9.17 12.24 14.60
C ALA A 235 -8.46 13.55 14.23
N GLY A 236 -7.53 13.98 15.06
CA GLY A 236 -6.89 15.30 14.98
C GLY A 236 -5.80 15.48 13.94
N ASN A 237 -5.40 14.47 13.18
CA ASN A 237 -4.26 14.57 12.28
C ASN A 237 -4.56 13.99 10.89
N VAL A 238 -4.00 14.62 9.87
CA VAL A 238 -3.94 14.02 8.53
C VAL A 238 -2.99 12.82 8.58
N ASN A 239 -3.54 11.63 8.38
CA ASN A 239 -2.72 10.45 8.20
C ASN A 239 -2.47 10.25 6.72
N SER A 240 -1.21 10.04 6.37
CA SER A 240 -0.82 9.69 5.00
C SER A 240 0.21 8.57 5.00
N ALA A 241 0.03 7.61 4.12
CA ALA A 241 0.98 6.56 3.88
C ALA A 241 1.39 6.56 2.40
N GLN A 242 2.66 6.25 2.16
CA GLN A 242 3.22 6.12 0.81
C GLN A 242 4.03 4.83 0.75
N PHE A 243 3.73 4.01 -0.24
CA PHE A 243 4.44 2.75 -0.46
C PHE A 243 5.03 2.72 -1.87
N THR A 244 6.26 2.25 -1.96
CA THR A 244 6.91 1.94 -3.23
C THR A 244 7.40 0.51 -3.20
N TYR A 245 6.80 -0.32 -4.02
CA TYR A 245 7.23 -1.70 -4.23
C TYR A 245 8.08 -1.79 -5.49
N TYR A 246 9.31 -2.23 -5.34
CA TYR A 246 10.21 -2.58 -6.44
C TYR A 246 10.08 -4.08 -6.69
N PHE A 247 9.37 -4.44 -7.73
CA PHE A 247 9.13 -5.84 -8.09
C PHE A 247 10.15 -6.34 -9.12
N LYS A 248 10.73 -7.49 -8.85
CA LYS A 248 11.30 -8.36 -9.86
C LYS A 248 10.22 -9.38 -10.22
N VAL A 249 9.68 -9.30 -11.43
CA VAL A 249 8.67 -10.22 -11.96
C VAL A 249 9.35 -11.30 -12.78
N GLU A 250 9.16 -12.59 -12.42
CA GLU A 250 9.82 -13.75 -13.06
C GLU A 250 8.92 -14.98 -13.21
#